data_14c045a71a26567e720d87a77e4872b7
#
_entry.id   14c045a71a26567e720d87a77e4872b7
#
_cell.length_a   1.000
_cell.length_b   1.000
_cell.length_c   1.000
_cell.angle_alpha   90.00
_cell.angle_beta   90.00
_cell.angle_gamma   90.00
#
_symmetry.space_group_name_H-M   'P 1'
#
loop_
_entity.id
_entity.type
_entity.pdbx_description
1 polymer ?
#
loop_
_entity_poly.entity_id
_entity_poly.type
_entity_poly.pdbx_seq_one_letter_code
_entity_poly.pdbx_strand_id
1 'polypeptide(L)'
;MSSRRRNVRARQTVTALIAAFILGSLTVNLIPGEQPSGSVRADDLHESHNKLRPVSIAEIKSGGDWAQWGGNSYRNNTPVGVDICREWDCGRFDRKTGEWISDNAENIKWVARVGSQTYGNPVVADGQVYVGTNNGAGYIKRYPAKVDLGCLVCFRESDGEFLWQHSSEKLPTGRVHDWPLQGICCAPLIEGKRLWFVSSRGEVLCLDTEGFHDDENDGPFKEETVVSKEEADVIWSFDMMSELGVSQHNMCSCSVTSWGDFLLVNTSNGLDESHINLPAPEAPSFICMNKNTGEVYWTDNSPGVNILHGQWSSPAIGELGGVPQVIFAGGDGWVYSFKVDEGKDGKGELLWKFDANPKESKWILGGRGTRNNIIATPVIYDGRVYVAVGQDPEHGEGIGHLWCIDPTKRGDVSPELAVNVEDRDTPIEHRRIQAVIEEDGDVAIDNPNSAVIWHYDRFDQNGDGEFDFEETMHRSCGTVAIQDDLLYIADFSGLFHCLDAKTGKVHWTYDMLAAAWGSPLIVDNHVYIGDEDGDVCIFELTAEPQEPIAEINMGNSVYSTPIVANNVLYIANKTHLFAIQNEDAGEAE
;
A
#
# COMPACT_ATOMS: atom_id res chain seq x y z
N MET A 1 35.83 -1.70 -18.44
CA MET A 1 35.62 -2.70 -19.51
C MET A 1 35.96 -4.09 -18.96
N SER A 2 35.01 -4.78 -18.37
CA SER A 2 35.12 -6.20 -18.03
C SER A 2 33.72 -6.79 -18.09
N SER A 3 33.50 -7.59 -19.12
CA SER A 3 32.27 -8.24 -19.48
C SER A 3 31.82 -9.24 -18.39
N ARG A 4 30.76 -8.96 -17.69
CA ARG A 4 29.97 -9.96 -16.95
C ARG A 4 28.74 -10.37 -17.77
N ARG A 5 28.94 -11.05 -18.88
CA ARG A 5 27.91 -11.91 -19.47
C ARG A 5 27.86 -13.20 -18.68
N ARG A 6 26.93 -13.37 -17.78
CA ARG A 6 26.58 -14.66 -17.17
C ARG A 6 25.20 -15.12 -17.63
N ASN A 7 25.24 -16.09 -18.49
CA ASN A 7 24.29 -17.17 -18.75
C ASN A 7 22.89 -17.07 -18.12
N VAL A 8 21.94 -16.66 -18.93
CA VAL A 8 20.52 -17.02 -18.77
C VAL A 8 20.40 -18.54 -18.90
N ARG A 9 20.16 -19.26 -17.82
CA ARG A 9 19.72 -20.66 -17.87
C ARG A 9 18.68 -20.95 -16.81
N ALA A 10 17.46 -21.15 -17.34
CA ALA A 10 16.42 -22.06 -16.85
C ALA A 10 15.89 -21.81 -15.43
N ARG A 11 14.88 -20.97 -15.33
CA ARG A 11 13.90 -21.06 -14.23
C ARG A 11 13.09 -22.36 -14.40
N GLN A 12 13.17 -23.24 -13.42
CA GLN A 12 12.37 -24.45 -13.34
C GLN A 12 10.93 -24.10 -12.92
N THR A 13 10.00 -24.46 -13.76
CA THR A 13 8.55 -24.44 -13.50
C THR A 13 8.23 -25.34 -12.30
N VAL A 14 7.72 -24.79 -11.21
CA VAL A 14 7.16 -25.57 -10.11
C VAL A 14 5.71 -25.91 -10.48
N THR A 15 5.48 -27.16 -10.79
CA THR A 15 4.16 -27.74 -11.09
C THR A 15 3.38 -27.93 -9.79
N ALA A 16 2.24 -27.23 -9.63
CA ALA A 16 1.31 -27.45 -8.54
C ALA A 16 0.58 -28.78 -8.70
N LEU A 17 0.66 -29.63 -7.68
CA LEU A 17 -0.13 -30.87 -7.55
C LEU A 17 -1.51 -30.54 -6.99
N ILE A 18 -2.56 -30.82 -7.77
CA ILE A 18 -3.97 -30.79 -7.37
C ILE A 18 -4.28 -32.11 -6.64
N ALA A 19 -4.74 -32.02 -5.40
CA ALA A 19 -5.39 -33.14 -4.71
C ALA A 19 -6.83 -32.74 -4.33
N ALA A 20 -7.80 -33.40 -4.94
CA ALA A 20 -9.22 -33.28 -4.63
C ALA A 20 -9.57 -34.03 -3.32
N PHE A 21 -10.36 -33.42 -2.44
CA PHE A 21 -11.06 -34.12 -1.37
C PHE A 21 -12.52 -33.68 -1.21
N ILE A 22 -13.32 -34.66 -0.97
CA ILE A 22 -14.76 -34.91 -1.02
C ILE A 22 -15.57 -34.09 -0.01
N LEU A 23 -16.80 -33.74 -0.44
CA LEU A 23 -17.92 -33.13 0.33
C LEU A 23 -18.33 -33.95 1.57
N GLY A 24 -18.55 -33.24 2.67
CA GLY A 24 -19.32 -33.71 3.81
C GLY A 24 -20.23 -32.58 4.31
N SER A 25 -21.55 -32.73 4.10
CA SER A 25 -22.58 -31.80 4.55
C SER A 25 -22.90 -32.00 6.04
N LEU A 26 -22.87 -30.92 6.84
CA LEU A 26 -23.42 -30.87 8.19
C LEU A 26 -24.37 -29.68 8.33
N THR A 27 -25.61 -29.98 8.62
CA THR A 27 -26.67 -29.02 8.97
C THR A 27 -26.55 -28.58 10.41
N VAL A 28 -26.53 -27.27 10.68
CA VAL A 28 -26.60 -26.68 12.03
C VAL A 28 -27.92 -25.90 12.17
N ASN A 29 -28.64 -26.20 13.25
CA ASN A 29 -29.88 -25.55 13.66
C ASN A 29 -29.65 -24.20 14.33
N LEU A 30 -30.39 -23.18 13.91
CA LEU A 30 -30.44 -21.84 14.50
C LEU A 30 -31.36 -21.80 15.74
N ILE A 31 -30.88 -21.20 16.82
CA ILE A 31 -31.70 -20.79 17.98
C ILE A 31 -31.67 -19.25 18.01
N PRO A 32 -32.81 -18.55 18.17
CA PRO A 32 -32.86 -17.09 18.22
C PRO A 32 -32.56 -16.55 19.60
N GLY A 33 -31.68 -15.56 19.71
CA GLY A 33 -31.39 -14.80 20.92
C GLY A 33 -31.85 -13.34 20.80
N GLU A 34 -32.37 -12.81 21.90
CA GLU A 34 -33.06 -11.52 22.07
C GLU A 34 -32.11 -10.32 21.99
N GLN A 35 -32.62 -9.20 21.45
CA GLN A 35 -31.95 -7.89 21.46
C GLN A 35 -32.20 -7.12 22.76
N PRO A 36 -31.26 -6.36 23.29
CA PRO A 36 -31.53 -5.30 24.26
C PRO A 36 -31.61 -3.92 23.59
N SER A 37 -32.70 -3.25 23.82
CA SER A 37 -32.99 -1.86 23.46
C SER A 37 -32.41 -0.87 24.48
N GLY A 38 -31.67 0.14 24.01
CA GLY A 38 -31.29 1.28 24.82
C GLY A 38 -30.92 2.48 23.95
N SER A 39 -31.90 3.35 23.71
CA SER A 39 -31.72 4.62 23.02
C SER A 39 -31.18 5.71 23.95
N VAL A 40 -30.05 6.32 23.62
CA VAL A 40 -29.59 7.61 24.18
C VAL A 40 -29.81 8.69 23.14
N ARG A 41 -30.46 9.79 23.53
CA ARG A 41 -30.82 10.93 22.67
C ARG A 41 -29.60 11.77 22.34
N ALA A 42 -29.47 12.09 21.06
CA ALA A 42 -28.56 13.09 20.52
C ALA A 42 -29.17 14.49 20.67
N ASP A 43 -28.75 15.25 21.67
CA ASP A 43 -28.96 16.71 21.78
C ASP A 43 -28.05 17.23 22.90
N ASP A 44 -26.75 17.39 22.66
CA ASP A 44 -25.83 18.27 23.41
C ASP A 44 -24.35 18.08 22.95
N LEU A 45 -24.05 18.36 21.68
CA LEU A 45 -22.68 18.57 21.22
C LEU A 45 -22.66 19.44 19.96
N HIS A 46 -23.06 20.71 20.12
CA HIS A 46 -22.69 21.78 19.19
C HIS A 46 -21.76 22.73 19.91
N GLU A 47 -20.58 22.85 19.38
CA GLU A 47 -19.61 23.93 19.38
C GLU A 47 -18.18 23.47 19.72
N SER A 48 -17.44 23.10 18.69
CA SER A 48 -16.04 23.55 18.49
C SER A 48 -15.51 23.02 17.15
N HIS A 49 -15.90 23.66 16.04
CA HIS A 49 -15.20 23.44 14.77
C HIS A 49 -13.82 24.11 14.83
N ASN A 50 -12.84 23.40 15.35
CA ASN A 50 -11.44 23.75 15.13
C ASN A 50 -11.08 23.32 13.70
N LYS A 51 -11.06 24.28 12.76
CA LYS A 51 -10.57 24.09 11.40
C LYS A 51 -9.07 23.79 11.47
N LEU A 52 -8.71 22.52 11.56
CA LEU A 52 -7.36 22.08 11.28
C LEU A 52 -7.09 22.32 9.79
N ARG A 53 -6.26 23.30 9.48
CA ARG A 53 -5.73 23.49 8.12
C ARG A 53 -4.85 22.27 7.78
N PRO A 54 -4.84 21.82 6.52
CA PRO A 54 -3.83 20.86 6.09
C PRO A 54 -2.45 21.45 6.41
N VAL A 55 -1.59 20.64 7.02
CA VAL A 55 -0.20 21.05 7.26
C VAL A 55 0.40 21.35 5.88
N SER A 56 0.81 22.59 5.65
CA SER A 56 1.47 22.95 4.40
C SER A 56 2.84 22.29 4.38
N ILE A 57 3.29 21.84 3.22
CA ILE A 57 4.64 21.27 3.00
C ILE A 57 5.76 22.18 3.58
N ALA A 58 5.51 23.46 3.73
CA ALA A 58 6.43 24.44 4.31
C ALA A 58 6.61 24.36 5.84
N GLU A 59 5.86 23.54 6.56
CA GLU A 59 5.92 23.44 8.03
C GLU A 59 6.60 22.16 8.55
N ILE A 60 7.07 21.26 7.67
CA ILE A 60 7.87 20.10 8.07
C ILE A 60 9.28 20.61 8.39
N LYS A 61 9.59 20.73 9.66
CA LYS A 61 10.96 21.00 10.13
C LYS A 61 11.86 19.83 9.75
N SER A 62 13.12 20.10 9.37
CA SER A 62 14.12 19.08 9.09
C SER A 62 14.18 18.04 10.22
N GLY A 63 14.02 16.74 9.88
CA GLY A 63 14.11 15.64 10.83
C GLY A 63 12.87 15.50 11.71
N GLY A 64 11.67 15.40 11.12
CA GLY A 64 10.43 15.12 11.85
C GLY A 64 10.00 13.66 11.78
N ASP A 65 8.93 13.33 12.53
CA ASP A 65 8.26 12.03 12.50
C ASP A 65 7.73 11.69 11.11
N TRP A 66 7.54 10.39 10.86
CA TRP A 66 6.96 9.83 9.64
C TRP A 66 5.75 8.96 10.01
N ALA A 67 4.64 9.61 10.36
CA ALA A 67 3.53 9.05 11.13
C ALA A 67 2.50 8.27 10.31
N GLN A 68 2.69 8.08 9.01
CA GLN A 68 1.86 7.25 8.13
C GLN A 68 2.60 6.91 6.84
N TRP A 69 2.06 6.00 6.05
CA TRP A 69 2.55 5.69 4.71
C TRP A 69 2.64 6.96 3.84
N GLY A 70 3.81 7.20 3.26
CA GLY A 70 4.09 8.41 2.48
C GLY A 70 4.14 9.70 3.30
N GLY A 71 4.24 9.62 4.65
CA GLY A 71 4.41 10.73 5.59
C GLY A 71 3.19 11.61 5.80
N ASN A 72 2.36 11.77 4.79
CA ASN A 72 1.12 12.55 4.83
C ASN A 72 0.07 11.96 3.87
N SER A 73 -1.11 12.56 3.84
CA SER A 73 -2.22 12.08 3.01
C SER A 73 -1.99 12.19 1.50
N TYR A 74 -0.97 12.90 1.03
CA TYR A 74 -0.59 12.96 -0.39
C TYR A 74 0.20 11.74 -0.86
N ARG A 75 0.72 10.94 0.07
CA ARG A 75 1.40 9.65 -0.19
C ARG A 75 2.72 9.73 -0.93
N ASN A 76 3.34 10.90 -1.00
CA ASN A 76 4.61 11.10 -1.66
C ASN A 76 5.78 10.86 -0.68
N ASN A 77 6.58 9.81 -0.92
CA ASN A 77 7.64 9.39 0.02
C ASN A 77 8.90 10.27 -0.10
N THR A 78 8.77 11.52 0.33
CA THR A 78 9.81 12.55 0.28
C THR A 78 9.99 13.26 1.63
N PRO A 79 10.48 12.55 2.66
CA PRO A 79 10.77 13.17 3.97
C PRO A 79 11.85 14.22 3.86
N VAL A 80 11.86 15.15 4.82
CA VAL A 80 12.97 16.08 4.99
C VAL A 80 14.01 15.42 5.90
N GLY A 81 15.25 15.34 5.43
CA GLY A 81 16.38 14.80 6.19
C GLY A 81 17.67 15.51 5.81
N VAL A 82 18.65 15.43 6.67
CA VAL A 82 19.98 16.01 6.46
C VAL A 82 21.03 14.98 6.85
N ASP A 83 22.05 14.83 6.03
CA ASP A 83 23.17 13.90 6.27
C ASP A 83 22.71 12.44 6.43
N ILE A 84 21.79 12.04 5.54
CA ILE A 84 21.25 10.67 5.54
C ILE A 84 22.31 9.69 5.07
N CYS A 85 22.44 8.59 5.81
CA CYS A 85 23.47 7.57 5.58
C CYS A 85 23.35 6.94 4.19
N ARG A 86 24.48 6.81 3.49
CA ARG A 86 24.59 6.25 2.14
C ARG A 86 25.56 5.06 2.06
N GLU A 87 26.26 4.78 3.14
CA GLU A 87 27.21 3.68 3.24
C GLU A 87 27.02 3.00 4.60
N TRP A 88 26.69 1.71 4.60
CA TRP A 88 26.57 0.90 5.81
C TRP A 88 26.92 -0.55 5.55
N ASP A 89 27.27 -1.27 6.60
CA ASP A 89 27.34 -2.73 6.61
C ASP A 89 26.32 -3.27 7.62
N CYS A 90 25.34 -4.03 7.15
CA CYS A 90 24.28 -4.56 8.01
C CYS A 90 24.77 -5.67 8.98
N GLY A 91 26.05 -6.04 8.98
CA GLY A 91 26.59 -7.12 9.79
C GLY A 91 26.24 -8.50 9.24
N ARG A 92 26.04 -9.48 10.12
CA ARG A 92 25.78 -10.85 9.75
C ARG A 92 24.59 -11.44 10.49
N PHE A 93 24.05 -12.52 9.93
CA PHE A 93 23.00 -13.31 10.58
C PHE A 93 23.50 -14.72 10.88
N ASP A 94 23.22 -15.22 12.08
CA ASP A 94 23.47 -16.62 12.41
C ASP A 94 22.60 -17.52 11.50
N ARG A 95 23.23 -18.42 10.78
CA ARG A 95 22.55 -19.28 9.79
C ARG A 95 21.56 -20.28 10.40
N LYS A 96 21.64 -20.54 11.72
CA LYS A 96 20.79 -21.53 12.39
C LYS A 96 19.64 -20.88 13.15
N THR A 97 19.92 -19.75 13.80
CA THR A 97 18.93 -19.04 14.65
C THR A 97 18.29 -17.88 13.93
N GLY A 98 18.94 -17.34 12.89
CA GLY A 98 18.52 -16.10 12.20
C GLY A 98 18.79 -14.85 13.05
N GLU A 99 19.51 -14.97 14.16
CA GLU A 99 19.86 -13.84 15.00
C GLU A 99 20.89 -12.93 14.32
N TRP A 100 20.70 -11.63 14.47
CA TRP A 100 21.64 -10.64 14.01
C TRP A 100 22.93 -10.66 14.84
N ILE A 101 24.06 -10.50 14.16
CA ILE A 101 25.42 -10.43 14.73
C ILE A 101 26.03 -9.11 14.26
N SER A 102 26.32 -8.24 15.22
CA SER A 102 26.86 -6.89 14.95
C SER A 102 28.31 -6.85 14.52
N ASP A 103 29.02 -8.01 14.49
CA ASP A 103 30.42 -8.05 14.02
C ASP A 103 30.53 -7.45 12.60
N ASN A 104 31.36 -6.42 12.44
CA ASN A 104 31.56 -5.62 11.22
C ASN A 104 30.32 -4.82 10.77
N ALA A 105 29.29 -4.63 11.60
CA ALA A 105 28.23 -3.67 11.29
C ALA A 105 28.80 -2.26 11.36
N GLU A 106 28.48 -1.43 10.36
CA GLU A 106 28.88 -0.03 10.25
C GLU A 106 27.66 0.84 10.02
N ASN A 107 27.56 1.98 10.69
CA ASN A 107 26.45 2.93 10.59
C ASN A 107 25.07 2.34 10.94
N ILE A 108 25.02 1.30 11.74
CA ILE A 108 23.80 0.68 12.25
C ILE A 108 23.54 1.14 13.69
N LYS A 109 22.51 1.98 13.88
CA LYS A 109 22.10 2.45 15.21
C LYS A 109 21.54 1.32 16.04
N TRP A 110 20.63 0.51 15.47
CA TRP A 110 20.09 -0.71 16.08
C TRP A 110 19.41 -1.59 15.02
N VAL A 111 19.20 -2.86 15.39
CA VAL A 111 18.45 -3.84 14.59
C VAL A 111 17.43 -4.52 15.46
N ALA A 112 16.17 -4.58 15.02
CA ALA A 112 15.11 -5.32 15.66
C ALA A 112 14.60 -6.45 14.78
N ARG A 113 14.34 -7.64 15.37
CA ARG A 113 13.71 -8.72 14.66
C ARG A 113 12.23 -8.40 14.46
N VAL A 114 11.71 -8.55 13.23
CA VAL A 114 10.29 -8.35 12.93
C VAL A 114 9.59 -9.70 12.75
N GLY A 115 9.31 -10.15 11.56
CA GLY A 115 8.63 -11.42 11.33
C GLY A 115 9.50 -12.49 10.69
N SER A 116 8.89 -13.43 10.05
CA SER A 116 9.53 -14.34 9.10
C SER A 116 9.33 -13.87 7.65
N GLN A 117 8.37 -12.95 7.45
CA GLN A 117 8.06 -12.33 6.17
C GLN A 117 7.38 -10.98 6.46
N THR A 118 8.00 -9.89 6.04
CA THR A 118 7.56 -8.53 6.36
C THR A 118 7.37 -7.73 5.08
N TYR A 119 6.17 -7.21 4.88
CA TYR A 119 5.79 -6.31 3.78
C TYR A 119 5.38 -4.93 4.31
N GLY A 120 5.06 -4.83 5.60
CA GLY A 120 4.64 -3.59 6.23
C GLY A 120 5.75 -2.54 6.19
N ASN A 121 5.39 -1.32 5.77
CA ASN A 121 6.32 -0.20 5.81
C ASN A 121 6.41 0.33 7.24
N PRO A 122 7.61 0.61 7.76
CA PRO A 122 7.77 1.21 9.08
C PRO A 122 7.19 2.64 9.09
N VAL A 123 6.68 3.07 10.25
CA VAL A 123 6.32 4.45 10.54
C VAL A 123 6.86 4.83 11.91
N VAL A 124 7.14 6.11 12.09
CA VAL A 124 7.79 6.64 13.30
C VAL A 124 7.00 7.82 13.83
N ALA A 125 6.66 7.79 15.11
CA ALA A 125 6.02 8.92 15.78
C ALA A 125 6.29 8.88 17.30
N ASP A 126 6.51 10.05 17.89
CA ASP A 126 6.66 10.24 19.33
C ASP A 126 7.68 9.28 20.00
N GLY A 127 8.82 9.02 19.33
CA GLY A 127 9.89 8.16 19.84
C GLY A 127 9.58 6.66 19.76
N GLN A 128 8.62 6.25 18.95
CA GLN A 128 8.23 4.87 18.70
C GLN A 128 8.23 4.53 17.22
N VAL A 129 8.58 3.28 16.89
CA VAL A 129 8.60 2.73 15.54
C VAL A 129 7.62 1.58 15.44
N TYR A 130 6.73 1.62 14.46
CA TYR A 130 5.68 0.64 14.26
C TYR A 130 5.86 -0.08 12.94
N VAL A 131 5.71 -1.41 12.93
CA VAL A 131 5.83 -2.24 11.72
C VAL A 131 4.75 -3.32 11.70
N GLY A 132 4.00 -3.38 10.59
CA GLY A 132 3.12 -4.51 10.31
C GLY A 132 3.92 -5.73 9.85
N THR A 133 3.66 -6.92 10.41
CA THR A 133 4.39 -8.15 10.12
C THR A 133 3.60 -9.39 10.57
N ASN A 134 4.26 -10.55 10.61
CA ASN A 134 3.74 -11.77 11.24
C ASN A 134 4.45 -12.08 12.56
N ASN A 135 4.03 -13.14 13.25
CA ASN A 135 4.55 -13.53 14.57
C ASN A 135 5.93 -14.22 14.55
N GLY A 136 6.69 -14.14 13.46
CA GLY A 136 7.96 -14.87 13.32
C GLY A 136 9.04 -14.51 14.33
N ALA A 137 8.96 -13.32 14.96
CA ALA A 137 9.85 -12.94 16.06
C ALA A 137 9.51 -13.62 17.38
N GLY A 138 8.20 -13.84 17.68
CA GLY A 138 7.75 -14.53 18.88
C GLY A 138 7.98 -13.76 20.17
N TYR A 139 7.76 -12.44 20.17
CA TYR A 139 7.95 -11.57 21.34
C TYR A 139 7.04 -11.94 22.51
N ILE A 140 5.78 -12.29 22.23
CA ILE A 140 4.79 -12.60 23.26
C ILE A 140 4.81 -14.09 23.61
N LYS A 141 5.03 -14.42 24.88
CA LYS A 141 5.17 -15.82 25.35
C LYS A 141 3.96 -16.72 25.07
N ARG A 142 2.73 -16.15 25.08
CA ARG A 142 1.51 -16.91 24.80
C ARG A 142 1.42 -17.33 23.33
N TYR A 143 2.15 -16.64 22.44
CA TYR A 143 2.23 -16.94 21.01
C TYR A 143 3.67 -17.24 20.57
N PRO A 144 4.15 -18.48 20.70
CA PRO A 144 5.49 -18.85 20.19
C PRO A 144 5.62 -18.51 18.68
N ALA A 145 6.83 -18.20 18.24
CA ALA A 145 7.14 -17.77 16.86
C ALA A 145 6.58 -18.68 15.74
N LYS A 146 6.30 -19.96 16.03
CA LYS A 146 5.69 -20.90 15.07
C LYS A 146 4.18 -20.75 14.87
N VAL A 147 3.51 -19.94 15.70
CA VAL A 147 2.08 -19.64 15.58
C VAL A 147 1.95 -18.50 14.57
N ASP A 148 1.26 -18.76 13.47
CA ASP A 148 1.02 -17.76 12.44
C ASP A 148 -0.06 -16.77 12.89
N LEU A 149 0.30 -15.48 12.93
CA LEU A 149 -0.56 -14.37 13.32
C LEU A 149 -0.27 -13.16 12.45
N GLY A 150 -1.24 -12.28 12.30
CA GLY A 150 -0.99 -10.89 11.91
C GLY A 150 -0.51 -10.09 13.11
N CYS A 151 0.60 -9.36 12.98
CA CYS A 151 1.15 -8.57 14.09
C CYS A 151 1.41 -7.13 13.65
N LEU A 152 1.03 -6.18 14.50
CA LEU A 152 1.59 -4.84 14.49
C LEU A 152 2.52 -4.76 15.71
N VAL A 153 3.81 -4.53 15.47
CA VAL A 153 4.83 -4.46 16.54
C VAL A 153 5.30 -3.02 16.74
N CYS A 154 5.53 -2.67 17.98
CA CYS A 154 6.03 -1.36 18.42
C CYS A 154 7.39 -1.51 19.07
N PHE A 155 8.35 -0.67 18.63
CA PHE A 155 9.70 -0.59 19.17
C PHE A 155 9.99 0.82 19.67
N ARG A 156 10.90 0.96 20.64
CA ARG A 156 11.43 2.27 21.02
C ARG A 156 12.38 2.78 19.93
N GLU A 157 12.20 4.01 19.50
CA GLU A 157 13.00 4.62 18.41
C GLU A 157 14.49 4.75 18.75
N SER A 158 14.81 5.00 20.04
CA SER A 158 16.20 5.25 20.45
C SER A 158 17.11 4.04 20.33
N ASP A 159 16.60 2.84 20.58
CA ASP A 159 17.41 1.62 20.76
C ASP A 159 16.80 0.33 20.16
N GLY A 160 15.59 0.40 19.57
CA GLY A 160 14.92 -0.74 18.97
C GLY A 160 14.37 -1.74 19.99
N GLU A 161 14.28 -1.38 21.30
CA GLU A 161 13.66 -2.25 22.30
C GLU A 161 12.19 -2.48 21.99
N PHE A 162 11.76 -3.76 21.97
CA PHE A 162 10.36 -4.15 21.82
C PHE A 162 9.52 -3.60 22.98
N LEU A 163 8.44 -2.90 22.66
CA LEU A 163 7.52 -2.33 23.64
C LEU A 163 6.26 -3.17 23.77
N TRP A 164 5.50 -3.30 22.67
CA TRP A 164 4.26 -4.06 22.66
C TRP A 164 3.89 -4.58 21.26
N GLN A 165 2.94 -5.49 21.19
CA GLN A 165 2.44 -6.08 19.96
C GLN A 165 0.91 -6.20 19.99
N HIS A 166 0.25 -5.79 18.90
CA HIS A 166 -1.10 -6.27 18.59
C HIS A 166 -1.00 -7.59 17.84
N SER A 167 -1.87 -8.55 18.21
CA SER A 167 -1.87 -9.89 17.62
C SER A 167 -3.25 -10.26 17.09
N SER A 168 -3.35 -10.49 15.78
CA SER A 168 -4.55 -10.99 15.10
C SER A 168 -4.41 -12.48 14.79
N GLU A 169 -5.28 -13.33 15.35
CA GLU A 169 -5.31 -14.75 15.00
C GLU A 169 -5.78 -14.95 13.57
N LYS A 170 -5.20 -15.94 12.86
CA LYS A 170 -5.56 -16.25 11.50
C LYS A 170 -7.04 -16.64 11.35
N LEU A 171 -7.67 -16.20 10.27
CA LEU A 171 -9.06 -16.55 9.97
C LEU A 171 -9.22 -18.05 9.72
N PRO A 172 -10.25 -18.71 10.30
CA PRO A 172 -10.49 -20.14 10.10
C PRO A 172 -10.91 -20.48 8.68
N THR A 173 -11.29 -19.50 7.86
CA THR A 173 -11.64 -19.64 6.45
C THR A 173 -10.46 -19.94 5.54
N GLY A 174 -9.23 -19.81 6.08
CA GLY A 174 -8.00 -20.19 5.40
C GLY A 174 -7.44 -19.09 4.48
N ARG A 175 -6.54 -19.51 3.59
CA ARG A 175 -5.67 -18.61 2.84
C ARG A 175 -6.39 -17.63 1.92
N VAL A 176 -7.60 -17.96 1.46
CA VAL A 176 -8.39 -17.06 0.60
C VAL A 176 -8.69 -15.72 1.26
N HIS A 177 -8.82 -15.71 2.59
CA HIS A 177 -9.12 -14.49 3.34
C HIS A 177 -7.94 -14.02 4.20
N ASP A 178 -6.98 -14.90 4.52
CA ASP A 178 -5.86 -14.55 5.39
C ASP A 178 -4.64 -15.42 5.04
N TRP A 179 -3.84 -14.93 4.10
CA TRP A 179 -2.74 -15.68 3.52
C TRP A 179 -1.70 -16.10 4.59
N PRO A 180 -1.26 -17.37 4.59
CA PRO A 180 -0.31 -17.85 5.56
C PRO A 180 1.00 -17.06 5.58
N LEU A 181 1.49 -16.74 6.76
CA LEU A 181 2.75 -16.05 7.05
C LEU A 181 2.88 -14.62 6.49
N GLN A 182 1.84 -14.06 5.85
CA GLN A 182 1.90 -12.67 5.40
C GLN A 182 1.78 -11.67 6.55
N GLY A 183 0.85 -11.92 7.47
CA GLY A 183 0.60 -11.01 8.59
C GLY A 183 -0.02 -9.68 8.16
N ILE A 184 0.26 -8.62 8.93
CA ILE A 184 -0.20 -7.25 8.64
C ILE A 184 0.76 -6.60 7.66
N CYS A 185 0.26 -6.21 6.48
CA CYS A 185 1.06 -5.63 5.39
C CYS A 185 0.92 -4.11 5.28
N CYS A 186 -0.04 -3.48 5.99
CA CYS A 186 -0.23 -2.05 5.98
C CYS A 186 0.72 -1.31 6.94
N ALA A 187 0.90 -0.01 6.68
CA ALA A 187 1.45 0.94 7.63
C ALA A 187 0.31 1.59 8.44
N PRO A 188 0.43 1.75 9.75
CA PRO A 188 -0.56 2.48 10.54
C PRO A 188 -0.51 3.99 10.27
N LEU A 189 -1.59 4.69 10.62
CA LEU A 189 -1.67 6.14 10.75
C LEU A 189 -1.56 6.48 12.24
N ILE A 190 -0.70 7.41 12.63
CA ILE A 190 -0.55 7.86 14.01
C ILE A 190 -0.90 9.35 14.12
N GLU A 191 -1.75 9.71 15.08
CA GLU A 191 -2.06 11.09 15.44
C GLU A 191 -2.15 11.23 16.96
N GLY A 192 -1.19 11.92 17.57
CA GLY A 192 -1.08 12.02 19.03
C GLY A 192 -0.95 10.64 19.67
N LYS A 193 -1.78 10.34 20.68
CA LYS A 193 -1.76 9.06 21.38
C LYS A 193 -2.62 7.96 20.76
N ARG A 194 -3.00 8.07 19.49
CA ARG A 194 -3.82 7.09 18.80
C ARG A 194 -3.20 6.66 17.50
N LEU A 195 -3.40 5.40 17.15
CA LEU A 195 -3.04 4.87 15.85
C LEU A 195 -4.20 4.07 15.24
N TRP A 196 -4.29 4.08 13.91
CA TRP A 196 -5.29 3.34 13.14
C TRP A 196 -4.61 2.49 12.07
N PHE A 197 -5.09 1.28 11.93
CA PHE A 197 -4.61 0.37 10.88
C PHE A 197 -5.69 -0.64 10.53
N VAL A 198 -5.45 -1.45 9.49
CA VAL A 198 -6.29 -2.57 9.12
C VAL A 198 -5.55 -3.87 9.40
N SER A 199 -6.16 -4.78 10.17
CA SER A 199 -5.59 -6.10 10.41
C SER A 199 -5.65 -6.97 9.15
N SER A 200 -4.83 -8.02 9.06
CA SER A 200 -4.88 -8.99 7.96
C SER A 200 -6.25 -9.68 7.84
N ARG A 201 -7.05 -9.66 8.92
CA ARG A 201 -8.40 -10.22 9.00
C ARG A 201 -9.51 -9.31 8.47
N GLY A 202 -9.17 -8.06 8.05
CA GLY A 202 -10.16 -7.09 7.62
C GLY A 202 -10.86 -6.35 8.75
N GLU A 203 -10.21 -6.20 9.90
CA GLU A 203 -10.66 -5.36 11.00
C GLU A 203 -9.98 -3.99 10.91
N VAL A 204 -10.75 -2.92 10.97
CA VAL A 204 -10.21 -1.56 11.19
C VAL A 204 -10.11 -1.37 12.69
N LEU A 205 -8.91 -1.05 13.19
CA LEU A 205 -8.65 -0.88 14.61
C LEU A 205 -8.11 0.52 14.91
N CYS A 206 -8.48 1.01 16.10
CA CYS A 206 -7.84 2.13 16.76
C CYS A 206 -7.18 1.61 18.03
N LEU A 207 -5.88 1.87 18.20
CA LEU A 207 -5.13 1.50 19.40
C LEU A 207 -4.62 2.76 20.11
N ASP A 208 -4.34 2.62 21.41
CA ASP A 208 -3.49 3.56 22.14
C ASP A 208 -2.02 3.32 21.78
N THR A 209 -1.23 4.38 21.57
CA THR A 209 0.19 4.28 21.20
C THR A 209 1.08 3.81 22.34
N GLU A 210 0.70 4.07 23.58
CA GLU A 210 1.43 3.66 24.78
C GLU A 210 1.14 2.20 25.15
N GLY A 211 0.09 1.56 24.55
CA GLY A 211 -0.41 0.25 24.96
C GLY A 211 -0.77 0.29 26.44
N PHE A 212 -0.44 -0.76 27.20
CA PHE A 212 -0.68 -0.80 28.66
C PHE A 212 0.52 -0.28 29.50
N HIS A 213 1.42 0.54 28.92
CA HIS A 213 2.57 1.08 29.66
C HIS A 213 2.21 2.20 30.63
N ASP A 214 1.10 2.89 30.40
CA ASP A 214 0.54 3.91 31.29
C ASP A 214 -0.34 3.36 32.43
N ASP A 215 -0.53 2.02 32.46
CA ASP A 215 -1.37 1.30 33.42
C ASP A 215 -2.89 1.62 33.28
N GLU A 216 -3.32 2.21 32.15
CA GLU A 216 -4.72 2.46 31.78
C GLU A 216 -5.19 1.42 30.73
N ASN A 217 -6.48 1.28 30.55
CA ASN A 217 -7.12 0.55 29.46
C ASN A 217 -8.12 1.52 28.84
N ASP A 218 -7.75 2.08 27.69
CA ASP A 218 -8.44 3.19 27.08
C ASP A 218 -9.67 2.79 26.25
N GLY A 219 -10.48 3.78 25.91
CA GLY A 219 -11.61 3.62 25.01
C GLY A 219 -12.76 2.73 25.52
N PRO A 220 -13.74 2.46 24.66
CA PRO A 220 -14.90 1.62 24.97
C PRO A 220 -14.65 0.11 24.86
N PHE A 221 -13.63 -0.32 24.13
CA PHE A 221 -13.30 -1.74 24.00
C PHE A 221 -12.71 -2.26 25.31
N LYS A 222 -13.27 -3.35 25.85
CA LYS A 222 -12.86 -3.95 27.14
C LYS A 222 -12.82 -5.47 27.07
N GLU A 223 -12.62 -6.01 25.86
CA GLU A 223 -12.63 -7.45 25.60
C GLU A 223 -11.23 -8.07 25.52
N GLU A 224 -10.18 -7.30 25.86
CA GLU A 224 -8.82 -7.80 25.91
C GLU A 224 -8.71 -8.97 26.91
N THR A 225 -8.29 -10.11 26.40
CA THR A 225 -8.12 -11.32 27.23
C THR A 225 -6.88 -11.28 28.10
N VAL A 226 -5.91 -10.44 27.75
CA VAL A 226 -4.64 -10.24 28.45
C VAL A 226 -4.31 -8.76 28.48
N VAL A 227 -4.14 -8.23 29.68
CA VAL A 227 -3.69 -6.85 29.94
C VAL A 227 -2.27 -6.94 30.47
N SER A 228 -1.29 -6.65 29.66
CA SER A 228 0.13 -6.61 30.03
C SER A 228 0.88 -5.60 29.16
N LYS A 229 2.04 -5.15 29.61
CA LYS A 229 2.87 -4.16 28.89
C LYS A 229 3.38 -4.62 27.52
N GLU A 230 3.36 -5.93 27.28
CA GLU A 230 3.79 -6.53 26.00
C GLU A 230 2.64 -6.58 24.96
N GLU A 231 1.40 -6.23 25.36
CA GLU A 231 0.19 -6.27 24.53
C GLU A 231 -0.27 -4.85 24.17
N ALA A 232 -0.94 -4.72 23.03
CA ALA A 232 -1.57 -3.48 22.62
C ALA A 232 -2.87 -3.22 23.38
N ASP A 233 -3.19 -1.94 23.63
CA ASP A 233 -4.48 -1.49 24.14
C ASP A 233 -5.39 -1.07 22.97
N VAL A 234 -6.56 -1.72 22.84
CA VAL A 234 -7.53 -1.49 21.77
C VAL A 234 -8.59 -0.49 22.20
N ILE A 235 -8.65 0.65 21.54
CA ILE A 235 -9.68 1.66 21.81
C ILE A 235 -11.02 1.25 21.20
N TRP A 236 -11.00 0.85 19.91
CA TRP A 236 -12.16 0.29 19.21
C TRP A 236 -11.73 -0.58 18.02
N SER A 237 -12.61 -1.48 17.62
CA SER A 237 -12.45 -2.39 16.47
C SER A 237 -13.73 -2.44 15.65
N PHE A 238 -13.58 -2.56 14.32
CA PHE A 238 -14.68 -2.70 13.36
C PHE A 238 -14.35 -3.80 12.35
N ASP A 239 -15.07 -4.91 12.39
CA ASP A 239 -14.88 -6.06 11.48
C ASP A 239 -15.68 -5.85 10.18
N MET A 240 -14.97 -5.53 9.08
CA MET A 240 -15.58 -5.27 7.78
C MET A 240 -16.25 -6.52 7.17
N MET A 241 -15.76 -7.72 7.50
CA MET A 241 -16.36 -8.96 6.98
C MET A 241 -17.71 -9.23 7.63
N SER A 242 -17.83 -9.09 8.95
CA SER A 242 -19.07 -9.34 9.67
C SER A 242 -20.09 -8.20 9.54
N GLU A 243 -19.63 -6.95 9.57
CA GLU A 243 -20.51 -5.78 9.60
C GLU A 243 -20.97 -5.33 8.20
N LEU A 244 -20.13 -5.51 7.18
CA LEU A 244 -20.39 -5.04 5.81
C LEU A 244 -20.53 -6.18 4.79
N GLY A 245 -20.33 -7.43 5.20
CA GLY A 245 -20.39 -8.59 4.30
C GLY A 245 -19.24 -8.65 3.30
N VAL A 246 -18.13 -7.99 3.56
CA VAL A 246 -16.93 -8.03 2.71
C VAL A 246 -16.38 -9.45 2.65
N SER A 247 -15.92 -9.87 1.48
CA SER A 247 -15.11 -11.07 1.26
C SER A 247 -13.74 -10.63 0.78
N GLN A 248 -12.81 -10.39 1.71
CA GLN A 248 -11.47 -9.97 1.34
C GLN A 248 -10.73 -11.08 0.58
N HIS A 249 -9.82 -10.71 -0.32
CA HIS A 249 -8.97 -11.65 -1.03
C HIS A 249 -7.57 -11.64 -0.45
N ASN A 250 -7.06 -12.80 -0.06
CA ASN A 250 -5.77 -13.06 0.57
C ASN A 250 -5.60 -12.40 1.95
N MET A 251 -5.79 -11.11 2.06
CA MET A 251 -5.76 -10.31 3.30
C MET A 251 -6.23 -8.89 3.02
N CYS A 252 -6.51 -8.13 4.06
CA CYS A 252 -6.61 -6.69 3.96
C CYS A 252 -5.23 -6.05 4.19
N SER A 253 -4.86 -5.06 3.35
CA SER A 253 -3.53 -4.43 3.40
C SER A 253 -3.57 -2.90 3.23
N CYS A 254 -4.74 -2.29 3.38
CA CYS A 254 -4.92 -0.86 3.23
C CYS A 254 -4.17 -0.07 4.33
N SER A 255 -3.23 0.77 3.93
CA SER A 255 -2.68 1.81 4.81
C SER A 255 -3.64 2.98 4.84
N VAL A 256 -4.41 3.06 5.93
CA VAL A 256 -5.46 4.08 6.09
C VAL A 256 -4.89 5.50 6.11
N THR A 257 -5.73 6.49 5.82
CA THR A 257 -5.41 7.92 5.96
C THR A 257 -6.63 8.69 6.45
N SER A 258 -6.40 9.87 6.99
CA SER A 258 -7.45 10.71 7.56
C SER A 258 -7.48 12.12 6.96
N TRP A 259 -8.65 12.77 7.09
CA TRP A 259 -8.86 14.16 6.84
C TRP A 259 -9.83 14.73 7.90
N GLY A 260 -9.30 15.48 8.85
CA GLY A 260 -10.07 15.83 10.04
C GLY A 260 -10.48 14.57 10.80
N ASP A 261 -11.78 14.39 11.04
CA ASP A 261 -12.32 13.21 11.73
C ASP A 261 -12.66 12.04 10.79
N PHE A 262 -12.47 12.20 9.48
CA PHE A 262 -12.75 11.17 8.48
C PHE A 262 -11.57 10.23 8.32
N LEU A 263 -11.79 8.93 8.47
CA LEU A 263 -10.85 7.84 8.18
C LEU A 263 -11.29 7.13 6.91
N LEU A 264 -10.39 7.00 5.93
CA LEU A 264 -10.68 6.43 4.61
C LEU A 264 -10.01 5.07 4.47
N VAL A 265 -10.79 4.06 4.08
CA VAL A 265 -10.37 2.66 4.08
C VAL A 265 -10.81 1.96 2.80
N ASN A 266 -9.92 1.15 2.23
CA ASN A 266 -10.22 0.13 1.21
C ASN A 266 -10.44 -1.21 1.91
N THR A 267 -11.53 -1.90 1.57
CA THR A 267 -11.97 -3.10 2.29
C THR A 267 -11.29 -4.39 1.87
N SER A 268 -10.53 -4.38 0.77
CA SER A 268 -9.94 -5.57 0.13
C SER A 268 -10.97 -6.60 -0.38
N ASN A 269 -12.26 -6.20 -0.57
CA ASN A 269 -13.25 -7.08 -1.19
C ASN A 269 -12.72 -7.62 -2.53
N GLY A 270 -12.83 -8.92 -2.78
CA GLY A 270 -12.21 -9.52 -3.96
C GLY A 270 -12.71 -10.91 -4.29
N LEU A 271 -11.96 -11.60 -5.15
CA LEU A 271 -12.32 -12.91 -5.68
C LEU A 271 -12.18 -14.02 -4.63
N ASP A 272 -12.79 -15.18 -4.93
CA ASP A 272 -12.57 -16.41 -4.17
C ASP A 272 -11.23 -17.07 -4.54
N GLU A 273 -10.92 -18.20 -3.90
CA GLU A 273 -9.68 -18.96 -4.14
C GLU A 273 -9.54 -19.48 -5.59
N SER A 274 -10.62 -19.56 -6.34
CA SER A 274 -10.58 -19.97 -7.75
C SER A 274 -10.08 -18.86 -8.68
N HIS A 275 -10.02 -17.61 -8.19
CA HIS A 275 -9.75 -16.39 -8.95
C HIS A 275 -10.76 -16.14 -10.09
N ILE A 276 -11.96 -16.72 -9.98
CA ILE A 276 -13.02 -16.61 -10.99
C ILE A 276 -14.25 -15.88 -10.43
N ASN A 277 -14.70 -16.30 -9.24
CA ASN A 277 -15.95 -15.83 -8.68
C ASN A 277 -15.70 -14.66 -7.71
N LEU A 278 -16.65 -13.73 -7.66
CA LEU A 278 -16.71 -12.66 -6.68
C LEU A 278 -17.81 -13.01 -5.66
N PRO A 279 -17.45 -13.44 -4.43
CA PRO A 279 -18.43 -13.90 -3.44
C PRO A 279 -19.38 -12.80 -2.97
N ALA A 280 -18.90 -11.57 -2.87
CA ALA A 280 -19.63 -10.44 -2.32
C ALA A 280 -19.64 -9.22 -3.29
N PRO A 281 -20.31 -9.31 -4.45
CA PRO A 281 -20.29 -8.26 -5.46
C PRO A 281 -20.98 -6.96 -5.01
N GLU A 282 -21.91 -7.05 -4.04
CA GLU A 282 -22.62 -5.89 -3.49
C GLU A 282 -21.96 -5.30 -2.24
N ALA A 283 -20.94 -5.98 -1.70
CA ALA A 283 -20.21 -5.46 -0.54
C ALA A 283 -19.35 -4.24 -0.93
N PRO A 284 -19.17 -3.27 -0.01
CA PRO A 284 -18.41 -2.08 -0.33
C PRO A 284 -16.94 -2.37 -0.58
N SER A 285 -16.37 -1.63 -1.51
CA SER A 285 -14.93 -1.56 -1.78
C SER A 285 -14.26 -0.45 -0.99
N PHE A 286 -14.96 0.66 -0.78
CA PHE A 286 -14.45 1.86 -0.12
C PHE A 286 -15.38 2.30 1.00
N ILE A 287 -14.81 2.74 2.12
CA ILE A 287 -15.57 3.24 3.27
C ILE A 287 -14.93 4.51 3.83
N CYS A 288 -15.79 5.38 4.35
CA CYS A 288 -15.42 6.53 5.16
C CYS A 288 -16.01 6.35 6.56
N MET A 289 -15.17 6.49 7.57
CA MET A 289 -15.52 6.26 8.97
C MET A 289 -15.17 7.48 9.82
N ASN A 290 -15.82 7.60 10.97
CA ASN A 290 -15.35 8.47 12.04
C ASN A 290 -14.15 7.82 12.72
N LYS A 291 -12.96 8.43 12.64
CA LYS A 291 -11.74 7.86 13.24
C LYS A 291 -11.78 7.75 14.75
N ASN A 292 -12.61 8.57 15.43
CA ASN A 292 -12.70 8.58 16.90
C ASN A 292 -13.63 7.49 17.44
N THR A 293 -14.65 7.09 16.66
CA THR A 293 -15.70 6.18 17.13
C THR A 293 -15.78 4.86 16.37
N GLY A 294 -15.19 4.77 15.17
CA GLY A 294 -15.34 3.63 14.26
C GLY A 294 -16.70 3.60 13.53
N GLU A 295 -17.54 4.63 13.67
CA GLU A 295 -18.83 4.70 12.98
C GLU A 295 -18.63 4.95 11.48
N VAL A 296 -19.35 4.18 10.64
CA VAL A 296 -19.31 4.32 9.18
C VAL A 296 -20.21 5.46 8.74
N TYR A 297 -19.67 6.47 8.06
CA TYR A 297 -20.42 7.55 7.46
C TYR A 297 -21.01 7.17 6.12
N TRP A 298 -20.19 6.58 5.23
CA TRP A 298 -20.64 6.12 3.93
C TRP A 298 -19.81 4.96 3.40
N THR A 299 -20.41 4.24 2.46
CA THR A 299 -19.80 3.13 1.76
C THR A 299 -19.98 3.30 0.24
N ASP A 300 -19.07 2.71 -0.54
CA ASP A 300 -19.16 2.68 -2.01
C ASP A 300 -18.68 1.33 -2.55
N ASN A 301 -19.37 0.81 -3.57
CA ASN A 301 -19.01 -0.41 -4.28
C ASN A 301 -18.85 -0.20 -5.80
N SER A 302 -18.36 0.96 -6.22
CA SER A 302 -18.17 1.29 -7.63
C SER A 302 -17.40 0.23 -8.44
N PRO A 303 -16.34 -0.42 -7.93
CA PRO A 303 -15.71 -1.56 -8.59
C PRO A 303 -16.66 -2.75 -8.77
N GLY A 304 -17.41 -3.10 -7.76
CA GLY A 304 -18.49 -4.10 -7.78
C GLY A 304 -18.09 -5.38 -8.51
N VAL A 305 -18.95 -5.84 -9.43
CA VAL A 305 -18.75 -7.06 -10.23
C VAL A 305 -17.52 -7.04 -11.15
N ASN A 306 -16.88 -5.87 -11.30
CA ASN A 306 -15.76 -5.68 -12.20
C ASN A 306 -14.39 -5.93 -11.55
N ILE A 307 -14.32 -6.22 -10.27
CA ILE A 307 -13.08 -6.57 -9.56
C ILE A 307 -12.38 -7.74 -10.27
N LEU A 308 -11.11 -7.56 -10.60
CA LEU A 308 -10.31 -8.51 -11.37
C LEU A 308 -9.65 -9.56 -10.48
N HIS A 309 -9.24 -9.17 -9.24
CA HIS A 309 -8.55 -10.02 -8.29
C HIS A 309 -8.83 -9.57 -6.85
N GLY A 310 -7.95 -8.80 -6.22
CA GLY A 310 -8.13 -8.16 -4.92
C GLY A 310 -8.06 -6.65 -5.01
N GLN A 311 -8.26 -5.97 -3.89
CA GLN A 311 -8.22 -4.52 -3.78
C GLN A 311 -7.26 -4.13 -2.64
N TRP A 312 -5.99 -3.90 -2.96
CA TRP A 312 -4.93 -3.71 -1.96
C TRP A 312 -4.32 -2.32 -1.95
N SER A 313 -4.76 -1.44 -2.87
CA SER A 313 -4.30 -0.04 -2.93
C SER A 313 -4.77 0.74 -1.71
N SER A 314 -3.94 1.67 -1.26
CA SER A 314 -4.26 2.59 -0.17
C SER A 314 -4.79 3.92 -0.70
N PRO A 315 -5.69 4.64 0.02
CA PRO A 315 -6.19 5.92 -0.44
C PRO A 315 -5.17 7.05 -0.27
N ALA A 316 -5.29 8.08 -1.13
CA ALA A 316 -4.65 9.38 -0.96
C ALA A 316 -5.71 10.47 -0.80
N ILE A 317 -5.40 11.55 -0.06
CA ILE A 317 -6.32 12.68 0.14
C ILE A 317 -5.60 14.00 -0.09
N GLY A 318 -6.25 14.91 -0.81
CA GLY A 318 -5.77 16.28 -1.00
C GLY A 318 -6.88 17.27 -1.30
N GLU A 319 -6.60 18.56 -1.11
CA GLU A 319 -7.46 19.64 -1.61
C GLU A 319 -7.13 19.88 -3.08
N LEU A 320 -7.99 19.41 -3.98
CA LEU A 320 -7.77 19.38 -5.42
C LEU A 320 -8.84 20.21 -6.12
N GLY A 321 -8.43 21.28 -6.80
CA GLY A 321 -9.37 22.22 -7.40
C GLY A 321 -10.30 22.90 -6.38
N GLY A 322 -9.83 23.12 -5.14
CA GLY A 322 -10.58 23.74 -4.05
C GLY A 322 -11.59 22.80 -3.37
N VAL A 323 -11.48 21.48 -3.59
CA VAL A 323 -12.35 20.47 -2.98
C VAL A 323 -11.49 19.40 -2.33
N PRO A 324 -11.70 19.07 -1.03
CA PRO A 324 -11.10 17.90 -0.41
C PRO A 324 -11.59 16.64 -1.11
N GLN A 325 -10.65 15.90 -1.71
CA GLN A 325 -10.92 14.68 -2.48
C GLN A 325 -10.12 13.51 -1.91
N VAL A 326 -10.78 12.36 -1.74
CA VAL A 326 -10.10 11.08 -1.55
C VAL A 326 -9.99 10.38 -2.90
N ILE A 327 -8.82 9.83 -3.18
CA ILE A 327 -8.52 9.08 -4.39
C ILE A 327 -8.31 7.63 -3.99
N PHE A 328 -9.18 6.74 -4.50
CA PHE A 328 -9.05 5.30 -4.36
C PHE A 328 -8.68 4.67 -5.70
N ALA A 329 -7.81 3.68 -5.67
CA ALA A 329 -7.53 2.84 -6.82
C ALA A 329 -8.16 1.46 -6.62
N GLY A 330 -8.93 1.00 -7.60
CA GLY A 330 -9.78 -0.17 -7.51
C GLY A 330 -9.15 -1.46 -8.00
N GLY A 331 -9.65 -2.58 -7.50
CA GLY A 331 -9.33 -3.92 -7.98
C GLY A 331 -9.84 -4.24 -9.38
N ASP A 332 -10.57 -3.35 -9.98
CA ASP A 332 -11.06 -3.38 -11.36
C ASP A 332 -10.17 -2.59 -12.35
N GLY A 333 -9.10 -1.95 -11.84
CA GLY A 333 -8.18 -1.15 -12.63
C GLY A 333 -8.66 0.29 -12.90
N TRP A 334 -9.67 0.74 -12.16
CA TRP A 334 -10.16 2.11 -12.20
C TRP A 334 -9.68 2.92 -11.01
N VAL A 335 -9.58 4.22 -11.20
CA VAL A 335 -9.34 5.21 -10.15
C VAL A 335 -10.63 5.98 -9.90
N TYR A 336 -10.98 6.15 -8.63
CA TYR A 336 -12.21 6.80 -8.17
C TYR A 336 -11.89 7.95 -7.23
N SER A 337 -12.55 9.08 -7.43
CA SER A 337 -12.43 10.21 -6.53
C SER A 337 -13.77 10.55 -5.91
N PHE A 338 -13.77 10.65 -4.58
CA PHE A 338 -14.94 11.08 -3.81
C PHE A 338 -14.62 12.35 -3.05
N LYS A 339 -15.66 13.15 -2.81
CA LYS A 339 -15.57 14.25 -1.87
C LYS A 339 -15.38 13.70 -0.45
N VAL A 340 -14.49 14.32 0.30
CA VAL A 340 -14.29 13.97 1.71
C VAL A 340 -15.25 14.75 2.57
N ASP A 341 -16.35 14.12 2.96
CA ASP A 341 -17.36 14.62 3.91
C ASP A 341 -18.15 13.42 4.46
N GLU A 342 -19.21 13.70 5.23
CA GLU A 342 -20.09 12.66 5.81
C GLU A 342 -20.93 11.91 4.76
N GLY A 343 -20.87 12.33 3.51
CA GLY A 343 -21.69 11.78 2.44
C GLY A 343 -23.17 12.13 2.60
N LYS A 344 -23.99 11.45 1.82
CA LYS A 344 -25.44 11.60 1.89
C LYS A 344 -26.13 10.25 1.79
N ASP A 345 -27.06 9.99 2.71
CA ASP A 345 -27.83 8.72 2.74
C ASP A 345 -26.93 7.48 2.76
N GLY A 346 -25.77 7.55 3.47
CA GLY A 346 -24.78 6.49 3.59
C GLY A 346 -23.94 6.25 2.32
N LYS A 347 -23.91 7.22 1.39
CA LYS A 347 -23.14 7.15 0.13
C LYS A 347 -22.20 8.33 0.00
N GLY A 348 -20.97 8.08 -0.47
CA GLY A 348 -20.00 9.10 -0.85
C GLY A 348 -20.42 9.82 -2.14
N GLU A 349 -20.07 11.10 -2.28
CA GLU A 349 -20.24 11.84 -3.53
C GLU A 349 -19.09 11.51 -4.49
N LEU A 350 -19.34 10.66 -5.51
CA LEU A 350 -18.38 10.38 -6.58
C LEU A 350 -18.20 11.64 -7.44
N LEU A 351 -16.97 12.15 -7.50
CA LEU A 351 -16.61 13.33 -8.27
C LEU A 351 -16.18 12.98 -9.69
N TRP A 352 -15.31 11.97 -9.82
CA TRP A 352 -14.84 11.46 -11.10
C TRP A 352 -14.34 10.01 -10.98
N LYS A 353 -14.29 9.32 -12.13
CA LYS A 353 -13.70 7.99 -12.28
C LYS A 353 -12.87 7.91 -13.54
N PHE A 354 -11.83 7.06 -13.55
CA PHE A 354 -10.85 6.95 -14.60
C PHE A 354 -10.44 5.49 -14.81
N ASP A 355 -10.65 4.93 -16.01
CA ASP A 355 -10.14 3.60 -16.38
C ASP A 355 -8.65 3.73 -16.73
N ALA A 356 -7.80 3.15 -15.90
CA ALA A 356 -6.36 3.19 -16.09
C ALA A 356 -5.83 2.12 -17.06
N ASN A 357 -6.73 1.29 -17.61
CA ASN A 357 -6.40 0.33 -18.66
C ASN A 357 -6.97 0.77 -20.01
N PRO A 358 -6.27 0.53 -21.13
CA PRO A 358 -6.84 0.69 -22.47
C PRO A 358 -8.14 -0.10 -22.63
N LYS A 359 -9.11 0.41 -23.43
CA LYS A 359 -10.43 -0.23 -23.59
C LYS A 359 -10.37 -1.58 -24.29
N GLU A 360 -9.36 -1.82 -25.12
CA GLU A 360 -9.09 -3.12 -25.77
C GLU A 360 -8.40 -4.12 -24.87
N SER A 361 -7.92 -3.71 -23.70
CA SER A 361 -7.25 -4.60 -22.75
C SER A 361 -8.18 -5.70 -22.29
N LYS A 362 -7.63 -6.91 -22.10
CA LYS A 362 -8.36 -8.10 -21.67
C LYS A 362 -7.75 -8.66 -20.39
N TRP A 363 -8.63 -8.98 -19.42
CA TRP A 363 -8.21 -9.78 -18.28
C TRP A 363 -8.29 -11.25 -18.65
N ILE A 364 -7.25 -12.02 -18.35
CA ILE A 364 -7.16 -13.46 -18.59
C ILE A 364 -6.66 -14.12 -17.30
N LEU A 365 -7.36 -15.15 -16.84
CA LEU A 365 -6.97 -15.92 -15.67
C LEU A 365 -5.52 -16.45 -15.82
N GLY A 366 -4.71 -16.28 -14.77
CA GLY A 366 -3.31 -16.67 -14.75
C GLY A 366 -2.37 -15.62 -15.36
N GLY A 367 -2.78 -14.36 -15.39
CA GLY A 367 -1.89 -13.21 -15.61
C GLY A 367 -1.47 -12.94 -17.04
N ARG A 368 -2.03 -13.64 -18.02
CA ARG A 368 -1.69 -13.44 -19.45
C ARG A 368 -2.39 -12.26 -20.10
N GLY A 369 -3.31 -11.62 -19.39
CA GLY A 369 -4.08 -10.49 -19.89
C GLY A 369 -3.30 -9.18 -19.80
N THR A 370 -3.83 -8.16 -20.45
CA THR A 370 -3.31 -6.78 -20.44
C THR A 370 -4.16 -5.83 -19.60
N ARG A 371 -5.33 -6.27 -19.08
CA ARG A 371 -6.13 -5.53 -18.11
C ARG A 371 -5.72 -5.92 -16.71
N ASN A 372 -5.28 -4.95 -15.92
CA ASN A 372 -4.72 -5.15 -14.60
C ASN A 372 -5.51 -4.37 -13.54
N ASN A 373 -5.55 -4.88 -12.31
CA ASN A 373 -5.94 -4.11 -11.13
C ASN A 373 -4.85 -3.10 -10.74
N ILE A 374 -5.12 -2.28 -9.73
CA ILE A 374 -4.16 -1.33 -9.20
C ILE A 374 -3.84 -1.71 -7.76
N ILE A 375 -2.55 -1.95 -7.48
CA ILE A 375 -2.02 -2.19 -6.13
C ILE A 375 -1.32 -0.93 -5.61
N ALA A 376 -0.61 -0.22 -6.48
CA ALA A 376 0.07 1.02 -6.16
C ALA A 376 -0.87 2.05 -5.50
N THR A 377 -0.36 2.79 -4.55
CA THR A 377 -1.07 3.90 -3.92
C THR A 377 -1.06 5.11 -4.86
N PRO A 378 -2.19 5.81 -5.10
CA PRO A 378 -2.19 7.09 -5.80
C PRO A 378 -1.34 8.13 -5.05
N VAL A 379 -0.59 8.94 -5.79
CA VAL A 379 0.21 10.05 -5.22
C VAL A 379 -0.32 11.38 -5.70
N ILE A 380 -0.38 12.36 -4.80
CA ILE A 380 -0.75 13.73 -5.12
C ILE A 380 0.51 14.60 -5.10
N TYR A 381 0.82 15.23 -6.23
CA TYR A 381 1.93 16.17 -6.36
C TYR A 381 1.55 17.31 -7.29
N ASP A 382 1.87 18.55 -6.92
CA ASP A 382 1.57 19.78 -7.68
C ASP A 382 0.11 19.85 -8.21
N GLY A 383 -0.86 19.45 -7.36
CA GLY A 383 -2.30 19.47 -7.69
C GLY A 383 -2.73 18.42 -8.73
N ARG A 384 -1.91 17.42 -9.03
CA ARG A 384 -2.17 16.32 -9.95
C ARG A 384 -2.16 14.98 -9.22
N VAL A 385 -2.76 13.96 -9.83
CA VAL A 385 -2.79 12.59 -9.31
C VAL A 385 -1.95 11.69 -10.21
N TYR A 386 -1.06 10.90 -9.61
CA TYR A 386 -0.18 9.95 -10.29
C TYR A 386 -0.54 8.54 -9.85
N VAL A 387 -0.73 7.63 -10.80
CA VAL A 387 -1.13 6.24 -10.52
C VAL A 387 -0.41 5.28 -11.45
N ALA A 388 0.25 4.27 -10.87
CA ALA A 388 0.82 3.14 -11.60
C ALA A 388 -0.15 1.96 -11.60
N VAL A 389 -0.25 1.25 -12.73
CA VAL A 389 -1.11 0.09 -12.92
C VAL A 389 -0.27 -1.17 -12.93
N GLY A 390 -0.69 -2.18 -12.18
CA GLY A 390 -0.05 -3.48 -12.20
C GLY A 390 -0.63 -4.43 -11.18
N GLN A 391 -0.31 -5.70 -11.36
CA GLN A 391 -0.71 -6.78 -10.46
C GLN A 391 0.51 -7.30 -9.70
N ASP A 392 0.23 -8.16 -8.72
CA ASP A 392 1.25 -8.91 -8.00
C ASP A 392 2.08 -9.82 -8.94
N PRO A 393 3.27 -10.27 -8.51
CA PRO A 393 4.20 -11.05 -9.35
C PRO A 393 3.64 -12.40 -9.80
N GLU A 394 2.64 -12.96 -9.13
CA GLU A 394 1.99 -14.22 -9.54
C GLU A 394 1.34 -14.09 -10.92
N HIS A 395 1.01 -12.87 -11.33
CA HIS A 395 0.39 -12.55 -12.61
C HIS A 395 1.40 -12.15 -13.71
N GLY A 396 2.72 -12.20 -13.41
CA GLY A 396 3.81 -12.00 -14.37
C GLY A 396 4.18 -10.55 -14.64
N GLU A 397 5.12 -10.38 -15.57
CA GLU A 397 5.86 -9.15 -15.83
C GLU A 397 5.26 -8.29 -16.97
N GLY A 398 3.97 -8.42 -17.27
CA GLY A 398 3.35 -7.77 -18.44
C GLY A 398 3.39 -6.24 -18.38
N ILE A 399 2.89 -5.62 -19.45
CA ILE A 399 2.88 -4.15 -19.63
C ILE A 399 2.12 -3.50 -18.47
N GLY A 400 2.76 -2.49 -17.87
CA GLY A 400 2.19 -1.56 -16.92
C GLY A 400 1.87 -0.22 -17.56
N HIS A 401 1.19 0.65 -16.81
CA HIS A 401 0.86 2.00 -17.23
C HIS A 401 1.08 2.96 -16.07
N LEU A 402 1.64 4.13 -16.36
CA LEU A 402 1.75 5.22 -15.40
C LEU A 402 1.01 6.43 -15.94
N TRP A 403 0.09 6.95 -15.13
CA TRP A 403 -0.79 8.05 -15.50
C TRP A 403 -0.57 9.28 -14.63
N CYS A 404 -0.62 10.46 -15.26
CA CYS A 404 -0.82 11.74 -14.60
C CYS A 404 -2.20 12.28 -14.96
N ILE A 405 -3.03 12.55 -13.96
CA ILE A 405 -4.46 12.82 -14.07
C ILE A 405 -4.77 14.22 -13.52
N ASP A 406 -5.61 14.99 -14.24
CA ASP A 406 -6.19 16.25 -13.77
C ASP A 406 -7.42 15.98 -12.89
N PRO A 407 -7.32 16.14 -11.55
CA PRO A 407 -8.41 15.84 -10.62
C PRO A 407 -9.50 16.93 -10.57
N THR A 408 -9.38 17.98 -11.37
CA THR A 408 -10.37 19.07 -11.40
C THR A 408 -11.56 18.75 -12.30
N LYS A 409 -11.43 17.78 -13.21
CA LYS A 409 -12.50 17.29 -14.08
C LYS A 409 -13.51 16.44 -13.31
N ARG A 410 -14.68 16.21 -13.92
CA ARG A 410 -15.80 15.50 -13.27
C ARG A 410 -16.43 14.46 -14.20
N GLY A 411 -17.03 13.42 -13.58
CA GLY A 411 -17.70 12.32 -14.30
C GLY A 411 -16.73 11.22 -14.75
N ASP A 412 -17.02 10.58 -15.88
CA ASP A 412 -16.06 9.63 -16.50
C ASP A 412 -15.01 10.44 -17.25
N VAL A 413 -13.80 10.42 -16.71
CA VAL A 413 -12.66 11.18 -17.23
C VAL A 413 -11.56 10.26 -17.78
N SER A 414 -11.90 9.01 -18.08
CA SER A 414 -11.01 8.03 -18.71
C SER A 414 -10.38 8.55 -20.01
N PRO A 415 -9.24 8.01 -20.45
CA PRO A 415 -8.65 8.41 -21.73
C PRO A 415 -9.56 8.10 -22.92
N GLU A 416 -10.28 6.98 -22.86
CA GLU A 416 -11.13 6.46 -23.93
C GLU A 416 -12.52 6.10 -23.38
N LEU A 417 -13.50 6.02 -24.28
CA LEU A 417 -14.82 5.45 -24.04
C LEU A 417 -15.03 4.23 -24.95
N ALA A 418 -15.64 3.17 -24.43
CA ALA A 418 -16.15 2.09 -25.23
C ALA A 418 -17.53 2.48 -25.77
N VAL A 419 -17.78 2.36 -27.06
CA VAL A 419 -19.07 2.63 -27.72
C VAL A 419 -19.34 1.57 -28.77
N ASN A 420 -20.61 1.41 -29.17
CA ASN A 420 -20.95 0.58 -30.32
C ASN A 420 -20.87 1.40 -31.62
N VAL A 421 -20.45 0.81 -32.73
CA VAL A 421 -20.35 1.49 -34.05
C VAL A 421 -21.71 2.00 -34.54
N GLU A 422 -22.82 1.40 -34.11
CA GLU A 422 -24.18 1.80 -34.44
C GLU A 422 -24.73 2.92 -33.54
N ASP A 423 -24.16 3.08 -32.34
CA ASP A 423 -24.50 4.12 -31.37
C ASP A 423 -23.24 4.66 -30.67
N ARG A 424 -22.61 5.66 -31.23
CA ARG A 424 -21.38 6.28 -30.72
C ARG A 424 -21.62 7.30 -29.62
N ASP A 425 -22.87 7.67 -29.38
CA ASP A 425 -23.22 8.70 -28.40
C ASP A 425 -23.48 8.10 -27.00
N THR A 426 -23.73 6.79 -26.92
CA THR A 426 -23.99 6.07 -25.66
C THR A 426 -22.79 5.21 -25.28
N PRO A 427 -22.00 5.60 -24.25
CA PRO A 427 -20.93 4.78 -23.75
C PRO A 427 -21.41 3.43 -23.22
N ILE A 428 -20.67 2.38 -23.54
CA ILE A 428 -20.88 1.03 -23.00
C ILE A 428 -20.42 1.01 -21.55
N GLU A 429 -21.20 0.42 -20.66
CA GLU A 429 -20.85 0.26 -19.26
C GLU A 429 -19.56 -0.56 -19.11
N HIS A 430 -18.79 -0.25 -18.06
CA HIS A 430 -17.58 -0.97 -17.70
C HIS A 430 -17.83 -2.48 -17.56
N ARG A 431 -16.98 -3.28 -18.19
CA ARG A 431 -17.00 -4.75 -18.15
C ARG A 431 -15.71 -5.30 -17.52
N ARG A 432 -15.85 -6.28 -16.64
CA ARG A 432 -14.73 -6.89 -15.92
C ARG A 432 -13.62 -7.38 -16.84
N ILE A 433 -13.95 -8.14 -17.88
CA ILE A 433 -12.96 -8.83 -18.71
C ILE A 433 -12.39 -7.87 -19.77
N GLN A 434 -13.26 -7.16 -20.46
CA GLN A 434 -12.91 -6.22 -21.51
C GLN A 434 -14.04 -5.22 -21.76
N ALA A 435 -13.71 -4.01 -22.18
CA ALA A 435 -14.73 -3.01 -22.49
C ALA A 435 -15.20 -3.10 -23.96
N VAL A 436 -14.32 -3.46 -24.88
CA VAL A 436 -14.57 -3.56 -26.33
C VAL A 436 -14.68 -5.04 -26.72
N ILE A 437 -15.81 -5.41 -27.35
CA ILE A 437 -16.04 -6.71 -27.99
C ILE A 437 -16.25 -6.45 -29.46
N GLU A 438 -15.20 -6.63 -30.27
CA GLU A 438 -15.23 -6.32 -31.71
C GLU A 438 -16.31 -7.09 -32.47
N GLU A 439 -16.61 -8.34 -32.06
CA GLU A 439 -17.64 -9.17 -32.63
C GLU A 439 -19.05 -8.59 -32.46
N ASP A 440 -19.25 -7.77 -31.41
CA ASP A 440 -20.50 -7.06 -31.12
C ASP A 440 -20.55 -5.69 -31.83
N GLY A 441 -19.48 -5.31 -32.51
CA GLY A 441 -19.33 -3.98 -33.14
C GLY A 441 -18.90 -2.90 -32.16
N ASP A 442 -18.32 -3.25 -31.03
CA ASP A 442 -17.78 -2.28 -30.09
C ASP A 442 -16.42 -1.74 -30.56
N VAL A 443 -16.16 -0.50 -30.23
CA VAL A 443 -14.89 0.20 -30.53
C VAL A 443 -14.51 1.14 -29.38
N ALA A 444 -13.22 1.39 -29.23
CA ALA A 444 -12.72 2.45 -28.38
C ALA A 444 -12.71 3.79 -29.16
N ILE A 445 -13.09 4.85 -28.50
CA ILE A 445 -12.98 6.22 -29.04
C ILE A 445 -12.38 7.13 -27.99
N ASP A 446 -11.68 8.19 -28.43
CA ASP A 446 -11.16 9.22 -27.53
C ASP A 446 -12.28 9.82 -26.67
N ASN A 447 -12.04 9.98 -25.37
CA ASN A 447 -12.98 10.65 -24.48
C ASN A 447 -12.76 12.18 -24.54
N PRO A 448 -13.72 12.98 -25.03
CA PRO A 448 -13.59 14.43 -25.07
C PRO A 448 -13.49 15.08 -23.69
N ASN A 449 -13.87 14.33 -22.63
CA ASN A 449 -13.77 14.75 -21.23
C ASN A 449 -12.54 14.15 -20.52
N SER A 450 -11.60 13.55 -21.25
CA SER A 450 -10.43 12.89 -20.66
C SER A 450 -9.63 13.81 -19.74
N ALA A 451 -9.25 13.30 -18.56
CA ALA A 451 -8.41 13.98 -17.59
C ALA A 451 -6.91 13.65 -17.75
N VAL A 452 -6.52 12.94 -18.78
CA VAL A 452 -5.11 12.61 -19.03
C VAL A 452 -4.30 13.88 -19.23
N ILE A 453 -3.27 14.06 -18.39
CA ILE A 453 -2.21 15.06 -18.61
C ILE A 453 -1.12 14.40 -19.45
N TRP A 454 -0.67 13.24 -19.02
CA TRP A 454 0.23 12.37 -19.79
C TRP A 454 0.08 10.91 -19.36
N HIS A 455 0.58 10.01 -20.23
CA HIS A 455 0.60 8.57 -20.05
C HIS A 455 1.99 8.04 -20.42
N TYR A 456 2.48 7.09 -19.65
CA TYR A 456 3.72 6.37 -19.89
C TYR A 456 3.48 4.87 -19.83
N ASP A 457 3.82 4.15 -20.91
CA ASP A 457 3.87 2.69 -20.99
C ASP A 457 5.13 2.22 -21.72
N ARG A 458 5.73 3.09 -22.54
CA ARG A 458 6.95 2.82 -23.32
C ARG A 458 7.56 4.12 -23.86
N PHE A 459 8.82 4.05 -24.26
CA PHE A 459 9.50 5.12 -24.99
C PHE A 459 10.51 4.51 -25.96
N ASP A 460 10.75 5.15 -27.09
CA ASP A 460 11.71 4.73 -28.10
C ASP A 460 13.01 5.52 -27.86
N GLN A 461 13.96 4.89 -27.15
CA GLN A 461 15.22 5.52 -26.75
C GLN A 461 16.18 5.66 -27.93
N ASN A 462 16.21 4.67 -28.81
CA ASN A 462 17.17 4.58 -29.91
C ASN A 462 16.62 5.14 -31.23
N GLY A 463 15.30 5.41 -31.33
CA GLY A 463 14.63 5.99 -32.49
C GLY A 463 14.42 5.01 -33.66
N ASP A 464 14.41 3.69 -33.39
CA ASP A 464 14.26 2.66 -34.43
C ASP A 464 12.80 2.25 -34.69
N GLY A 465 11.86 2.68 -33.83
CA GLY A 465 10.43 2.40 -33.91
C GLY A 465 10.02 1.04 -33.36
N GLU A 466 10.93 0.30 -32.75
CA GLU A 466 10.69 -0.90 -31.96
C GLU A 466 10.83 -0.54 -30.47
N PHE A 467 10.32 -1.39 -29.58
CA PHE A 467 10.43 -1.15 -28.13
C PHE A 467 11.07 -2.36 -27.48
N ASP A 468 12.30 -2.19 -27.02
CA ASP A 468 13.00 -3.21 -26.25
C ASP A 468 12.42 -3.35 -24.83
N PHE A 469 12.86 -4.35 -24.09
CA PHE A 469 12.42 -4.59 -22.73
C PHE A 469 12.69 -3.36 -21.84
N GLU A 470 13.86 -2.77 -21.92
CA GLU A 470 14.29 -1.61 -21.15
C GLU A 470 13.56 -0.30 -21.54
N GLU A 471 12.87 -0.31 -22.66
CA GLU A 471 12.07 0.82 -23.19
C GLU A 471 10.57 0.70 -22.86
N THR A 472 10.19 -0.33 -22.07
CA THR A 472 8.80 -0.62 -21.72
C THR A 472 8.62 -0.53 -20.21
N MET A 473 7.55 0.13 -19.75
CA MET A 473 7.12 0.06 -18.37
C MET A 473 6.37 -1.26 -18.15
N HIS A 474 6.75 -1.97 -17.10
CA HIS A 474 6.08 -3.20 -16.70
C HIS A 474 5.14 -2.96 -15.51
N ARG A 475 4.38 -4.00 -15.15
CA ARG A 475 3.47 -3.97 -13.99
C ARG A 475 4.22 -3.59 -12.72
N SER A 476 3.59 -2.71 -11.93
CA SER A 476 4.16 -2.24 -10.67
C SER A 476 3.13 -2.34 -9.55
N CYS A 477 3.55 -2.71 -8.36
CA CYS A 477 2.82 -2.42 -7.13
C CYS A 477 3.47 -1.31 -6.31
N GLY A 478 4.68 -0.89 -6.68
CA GLY A 478 5.35 0.28 -6.13
C GLY A 478 4.63 1.57 -6.48
N THR A 479 4.78 2.53 -5.60
CA THR A 479 4.21 3.89 -5.71
C THR A 479 5.28 4.85 -6.20
N VAL A 480 4.94 5.88 -6.95
CA VAL A 480 5.89 6.91 -7.38
C VAL A 480 6.40 7.73 -6.19
N ALA A 481 7.64 8.22 -6.28
CA ALA A 481 8.13 9.32 -5.44
C ALA A 481 8.55 10.49 -6.34
N ILE A 482 8.18 11.72 -5.97
CA ILE A 482 8.35 12.90 -6.82
C ILE A 482 8.94 14.05 -6.00
N GLN A 483 10.07 14.59 -6.47
CA GLN A 483 10.67 15.81 -5.92
C GLN A 483 11.34 16.61 -7.05
N ASP A 484 11.20 17.94 -7.01
CA ASP A 484 11.79 18.86 -8.00
C ASP A 484 11.44 18.52 -9.45
N ASP A 485 10.18 18.07 -9.65
CA ASP A 485 9.63 17.60 -10.94
C ASP A 485 10.28 16.32 -11.49
N LEU A 486 11.16 15.65 -10.73
CA LEU A 486 11.67 14.32 -11.04
C LEU A 486 10.82 13.26 -10.39
N LEU A 487 10.29 12.34 -11.18
CA LEU A 487 9.46 11.22 -10.76
C LEU A 487 10.26 9.92 -10.89
N TYR A 488 10.24 9.13 -9.84
CA TYR A 488 10.89 7.82 -9.79
C TYR A 488 9.89 6.72 -9.48
N ILE A 489 10.04 5.57 -10.14
CA ILE A 489 9.25 4.36 -9.89
C ILE A 489 10.05 3.12 -10.31
N ALA A 490 9.88 2.02 -9.58
CA ALA A 490 10.39 0.72 -9.98
C ALA A 490 9.22 -0.22 -10.35
N ASP A 491 9.47 -1.17 -11.25
CA ASP A 491 8.51 -2.18 -11.66
C ASP A 491 8.92 -3.61 -11.27
N PHE A 492 8.06 -4.59 -11.53
CA PHE A 492 8.33 -5.98 -11.18
C PHE A 492 9.33 -6.69 -12.10
N SER A 493 9.68 -6.10 -13.22
CA SER A 493 10.72 -6.62 -14.09
C SER A 493 12.11 -6.22 -13.61
N GLY A 494 12.18 -5.35 -12.58
CA GLY A 494 13.41 -4.82 -12.02
C GLY A 494 13.89 -3.54 -12.69
N LEU A 495 13.07 -2.93 -13.55
CA LEU A 495 13.43 -1.64 -14.14
C LEU A 495 13.07 -0.49 -13.18
N PHE A 496 14.02 0.38 -12.99
CA PHE A 496 13.88 1.64 -12.26
C PHE A 496 13.84 2.80 -13.25
N HIS A 497 12.79 3.61 -13.19
CA HIS A 497 12.49 4.66 -14.16
C HIS A 497 12.61 6.03 -13.53
N CYS A 498 13.25 6.97 -14.24
CA CYS A 498 13.25 8.40 -13.93
C CYS A 498 12.57 9.18 -15.04
N LEU A 499 11.51 9.94 -14.69
CA LEU A 499 10.71 10.72 -15.62
C LEU A 499 10.59 12.17 -15.16
N ASP A 500 10.28 13.05 -16.12
CA ASP A 500 9.77 14.39 -15.83
C ASP A 500 8.30 14.30 -15.39
N ALA A 501 8.00 14.71 -14.16
CA ALA A 501 6.68 14.59 -13.56
C ALA A 501 5.60 15.45 -14.27
N LYS A 502 5.98 16.54 -14.95
CA LYS A 502 5.05 17.42 -15.66
C LYS A 502 4.63 16.89 -17.02
N THR A 503 5.52 16.18 -17.69
CA THR A 503 5.35 15.77 -19.08
C THR A 503 5.31 14.27 -19.33
N GLY A 504 5.76 13.45 -18.36
CA GLY A 504 5.91 11.99 -18.49
C GLY A 504 7.09 11.58 -19.38
N LYS A 505 7.94 12.54 -19.78
CA LYS A 505 9.12 12.21 -20.59
C LYS A 505 10.14 11.45 -19.76
N VAL A 506 10.58 10.30 -20.26
CA VAL A 506 11.64 9.50 -19.64
C VAL A 506 12.98 10.25 -19.74
N HIS A 507 13.67 10.34 -18.65
CA HIS A 507 15.05 10.80 -18.56
C HIS A 507 16.01 9.63 -18.74
N TRP A 508 15.80 8.56 -17.95
CA TRP A 508 16.60 7.34 -18.00
C TRP A 508 15.87 6.16 -17.34
N THR A 509 16.35 4.96 -17.61
CA THR A 509 15.99 3.72 -16.95
C THR A 509 17.24 2.99 -16.47
N TYR A 510 17.11 2.18 -15.41
CA TYR A 510 18.17 1.35 -14.88
C TYR A 510 17.64 -0.04 -14.57
N ASP A 511 18.34 -1.11 -14.98
CA ASP A 511 17.96 -2.48 -14.68
C ASP A 511 18.60 -2.93 -13.35
N MET A 512 17.79 -3.04 -12.30
CA MET A 512 18.16 -3.51 -10.97
C MET A 512 18.37 -5.02 -10.92
N LEU A 513 18.01 -5.75 -11.98
CA LEU A 513 18.12 -7.21 -12.13
C LEU A 513 17.21 -8.03 -11.19
N ALA A 514 16.46 -7.40 -10.30
CA ALA A 514 15.54 -8.03 -9.37
C ALA A 514 14.27 -7.18 -9.21
N ALA A 515 13.14 -7.82 -8.94
CA ALA A 515 11.85 -7.16 -8.81
C ALA A 515 11.81 -6.23 -7.59
N ALA A 516 11.24 -5.04 -7.74
CA ALA A 516 10.97 -4.14 -6.63
C ALA A 516 9.51 -4.22 -6.17
N TRP A 517 9.31 -4.50 -4.89
CA TRP A 517 8.00 -4.49 -4.24
C TRP A 517 7.71 -3.17 -3.55
N GLY A 518 8.76 -2.56 -2.99
CA GLY A 518 8.74 -1.28 -2.33
C GLY A 518 8.65 -0.11 -3.30
N SER A 519 8.57 1.07 -2.73
CA SER A 519 8.53 2.34 -3.46
C SER A 519 9.83 3.11 -3.25
N PRO A 520 10.22 4.01 -4.14
CA PRO A 520 11.38 4.88 -3.91
C PRO A 520 11.18 5.79 -2.70
N LEU A 521 12.27 6.08 -2.03
CA LEU A 521 12.41 7.14 -1.03
C LEU A 521 13.30 8.23 -1.63
N ILE A 522 12.84 9.49 -1.63
CA ILE A 522 13.67 10.63 -2.01
C ILE A 522 13.98 11.47 -0.77
N VAL A 523 15.24 11.62 -0.41
CA VAL A 523 15.68 12.40 0.73
C VAL A 523 17.11 12.88 0.53
N ASP A 524 17.44 14.07 1.02
CA ASP A 524 18.81 14.63 1.00
C ASP A 524 19.49 14.56 -0.38
N ASN A 525 18.74 14.89 -1.43
CA ASN A 525 19.14 14.82 -2.84
C ASN A 525 19.53 13.42 -3.35
N HIS A 526 19.06 12.35 -2.69
CA HIS A 526 19.29 10.97 -3.10
C HIS A 526 17.98 10.19 -3.18
N VAL A 527 18.01 9.10 -3.95
CA VAL A 527 16.87 8.19 -4.15
C VAL A 527 17.30 6.79 -3.73
N TYR A 528 16.54 6.18 -2.81
CA TYR A 528 16.78 4.83 -2.28
C TYR A 528 15.67 3.91 -2.75
N ILE A 529 16.02 2.70 -3.21
CA ILE A 529 15.06 1.67 -3.60
C ILE A 529 15.61 0.29 -3.25
N GLY A 530 14.78 -0.56 -2.65
CA GLY A 530 15.13 -1.94 -2.33
C GLY A 530 14.47 -2.95 -3.27
N ASP A 531 15.07 -4.13 -3.41
CA ASP A 531 14.59 -5.20 -4.27
C ASP A 531 14.42 -6.55 -3.55
N GLU A 532 13.95 -7.57 -4.28
CA GLU A 532 13.69 -8.91 -3.70
C GLU A 532 14.98 -9.75 -3.51
N ASP A 533 16.10 -9.40 -4.11
CA ASP A 533 17.40 -10.04 -3.87
C ASP A 533 18.07 -9.45 -2.60
N GLY A 534 17.51 -8.38 -2.07
CA GLY A 534 17.91 -7.73 -0.82
C GLY A 534 18.86 -6.57 -1.01
N ASP A 535 19.08 -6.14 -2.24
CA ASP A 535 19.92 -5.00 -2.54
C ASP A 535 19.13 -3.69 -2.38
N VAL A 536 19.78 -2.67 -1.83
CA VAL A 536 19.30 -1.29 -1.78
C VAL A 536 20.18 -0.46 -2.68
N CYS A 537 19.63 -0.03 -3.80
CA CYS A 537 20.28 0.87 -4.73
C CYS A 537 20.08 2.33 -4.28
N ILE A 538 21.13 3.14 -4.36
CA ILE A 538 21.12 4.58 -4.02
C ILE A 538 21.56 5.35 -5.25
N PHE A 539 20.75 6.32 -5.67
CA PHE A 539 21.00 7.20 -6.82
C PHE A 539 21.05 8.66 -6.38
N GLU A 540 21.72 9.52 -7.15
CA GLU A 540 21.56 10.95 -7.02
C GLU A 540 20.18 11.39 -7.54
N LEU A 541 19.61 12.44 -6.98
CA LEU A 541 18.38 13.08 -7.48
C LEU A 541 18.71 13.91 -8.72
N THR A 542 18.70 13.29 -9.91
CA THR A 542 19.06 13.96 -11.18
C THR A 542 18.35 13.37 -12.39
N ALA A 543 18.13 14.22 -13.41
CA ALA A 543 17.64 13.83 -14.73
C ALA A 543 18.72 13.20 -15.62
N GLU A 544 20.00 13.31 -15.25
CA GLU A 544 21.10 12.74 -16.04
C GLU A 544 21.18 11.23 -15.85
N PRO A 545 21.36 10.42 -16.92
CA PRO A 545 21.55 8.99 -16.82
C PRO A 545 22.73 8.63 -15.91
N GLN A 546 22.51 7.67 -15.02
CA GLN A 546 23.50 7.30 -14.01
C GLN A 546 23.43 5.82 -13.65
N GLU A 547 24.50 5.30 -13.08
CA GLU A 547 24.55 4.08 -12.29
C GLU A 547 24.29 4.41 -10.82
N PRO A 548 23.86 3.47 -9.96
CA PRO A 548 23.74 3.74 -8.54
C PRO A 548 25.09 4.12 -7.93
N ILE A 549 25.10 5.11 -7.05
CA ILE A 549 26.30 5.51 -6.30
C ILE A 549 26.68 4.48 -5.23
N ALA A 550 25.70 3.70 -4.76
CA ALA A 550 25.90 2.56 -3.88
C ALA A 550 24.82 1.49 -4.14
N GLU A 551 25.19 0.24 -3.91
CA GLU A 551 24.33 -0.93 -3.93
C GLU A 551 24.71 -1.79 -2.72
N ILE A 552 23.81 -1.87 -1.73
CA ILE A 552 24.11 -2.44 -0.42
C ILE A 552 23.12 -3.55 -0.10
N ASN A 553 23.62 -4.78 0.09
CA ASN A 553 22.78 -5.93 0.39
C ASN A 553 22.41 -6.01 1.87
N MET A 554 21.11 -6.08 2.16
CA MET A 554 20.53 -6.16 3.50
C MET A 554 20.47 -7.58 4.08
N GLY A 555 21.09 -8.57 3.43
CA GLY A 555 21.15 -9.94 3.88
C GLY A 555 19.88 -10.77 3.69
N ASN A 556 18.78 -10.15 3.25
CA ASN A 556 17.51 -10.79 2.89
C ASN A 556 16.67 -9.82 2.03
N SER A 557 15.66 -10.35 1.31
CA SER A 557 14.75 -9.55 0.46
C SER A 557 14.22 -8.30 1.16
N VAL A 558 14.19 -7.18 0.44
CA VAL A 558 13.59 -5.90 0.89
C VAL A 558 12.26 -5.71 0.16
N TYR A 559 11.16 -6.05 0.83
CA TYR A 559 9.80 -5.86 0.30
C TYR A 559 9.16 -4.56 0.76
N SER A 560 9.63 -4.00 1.86
CA SER A 560 9.13 -2.74 2.39
C SER A 560 9.78 -1.54 1.71
N THR A 561 9.12 -0.40 1.78
CA THR A 561 9.68 0.88 1.34
C THR A 561 10.60 1.46 2.42
N PRO A 562 11.83 1.88 2.07
CA PRO A 562 12.67 2.67 2.96
C PRO A 562 11.99 3.97 3.38
N ILE A 563 12.17 4.40 4.63
CA ILE A 563 11.69 5.69 5.12
C ILE A 563 12.79 6.42 5.89
N VAL A 564 12.65 7.72 6.04
CA VAL A 564 13.47 8.53 6.96
C VAL A 564 12.56 9.25 7.94
N ALA A 565 12.91 9.15 9.22
CA ALA A 565 12.33 9.95 10.30
C ALA A 565 13.45 10.37 11.26
N ASN A 566 13.40 11.60 11.77
CA ASN A 566 14.34 12.13 12.75
C ASN A 566 15.82 11.96 12.33
N ASN A 567 16.12 12.10 11.02
CA ASN A 567 17.41 11.87 10.39
C ASN A 567 17.97 10.44 10.53
N VAL A 568 17.12 9.46 10.80
CA VAL A 568 17.45 8.03 10.79
C VAL A 568 16.79 7.38 9.59
N LEU A 569 17.54 6.61 8.82
CA LEU A 569 17.04 5.78 7.72
C LEU A 569 16.55 4.44 8.28
N TYR A 570 15.30 4.07 7.99
CA TYR A 570 14.71 2.80 8.40
C TYR A 570 14.47 1.92 7.18
N ILE A 571 15.01 0.71 7.22
CA ILE A 571 14.82 -0.30 6.17
C ILE A 571 14.42 -1.61 6.84
N ALA A 572 13.27 -2.18 6.47
CA ALA A 572 12.93 -3.53 6.86
C ALA A 572 13.24 -4.50 5.72
N ASN A 573 14.10 -5.48 5.99
CA ASN A 573 14.17 -6.67 5.14
C ASN A 573 13.10 -7.68 5.58
N LYS A 574 13.06 -8.83 4.97
CA LYS A 574 12.06 -9.88 5.25
C LYS A 574 11.92 -10.23 6.73
N THR A 575 12.98 -10.09 7.53
CA THR A 575 13.06 -10.59 8.91
C THR A 575 13.50 -9.59 9.97
N HIS A 576 14.11 -8.49 9.58
CA HIS A 576 14.67 -7.50 10.50
C HIS A 576 14.37 -6.07 10.04
N LEU A 577 14.18 -5.19 11.00
CA LEU A 577 14.15 -3.74 10.82
C LEU A 577 15.49 -3.16 11.26
N PHE A 578 16.08 -2.35 10.40
CA PHE A 578 17.34 -1.64 10.63
C PHE A 578 17.06 -0.16 10.80
N ALA A 579 17.61 0.45 11.85
CA ALA A 579 17.78 1.88 11.98
C ALA A 579 19.24 2.22 11.62
N ILE A 580 19.42 3.01 10.60
CA ILE A 580 20.71 3.29 9.97
C ILE A 580 21.02 4.79 10.13
N GLN A 581 22.19 5.13 10.67
CA GLN A 581 22.58 6.50 10.95
C GLN A 581 24.11 6.61 10.94
N ASN A 582 24.66 7.70 10.40
CA ASN A 582 26.10 7.96 10.45
C ASN A 582 26.59 8.00 11.91
N GLU A 583 27.70 7.30 12.22
CA GLU A 583 28.25 7.25 13.59
C GLU A 583 28.60 8.64 14.15
N ASP A 584 29.05 9.56 13.31
CA ASP A 584 29.44 10.92 13.71
C ASP A 584 28.23 11.86 13.98
N ALA A 585 27.01 11.47 13.58
CA ALA A 585 25.81 12.30 13.76
C ALA A 585 25.33 12.40 15.24
N GLY A 586 25.84 11.55 16.14
CA GLY A 586 25.48 11.50 17.56
C GLY A 586 26.23 12.46 18.48
N GLU A 587 27.28 13.18 18.01
CA GLU A 587 28.12 14.06 18.83
C GLU A 587 27.81 15.56 18.67
N ALA A 588 26.85 15.95 17.85
CA ALA A 588 26.43 17.33 17.66
C ALA A 588 25.27 17.69 18.61
N GLU A 589 25.58 17.92 19.90
CA GLU A 589 24.71 18.64 20.85
C GLU A 589 24.89 20.16 20.77
#